data_830468ac19159b50104ebb3a78b9b99a
#
_entry.id   830468ac19159b50104ebb3a78b9b99a
#
_cell.length_a   1.000
_cell.length_b   1.000
_cell.length_c   1.000
_cell.angle_alpha   90.00
_cell.angle_beta   90.00
_cell.angle_gamma   90.00
#
_symmetry.space_group_name_H-M   'P 1'
#
loop_
_entity.id
_entity.type
_entity.pdbx_description
1 polymer ?
#
loop_
_entity_poly.entity_id
_entity_poly.type
_entity_poly.pdbx_seq_one_letter_code
_entity_poly.pdbx_strand_id
1 'polypeptide(L)'
;VNLGKHPLVNSLISKKNLKKKDPLFPLHVKQCKSCKLVQLAEVIDANEIYKKIEYLYFSSDMPNLDKYFKLYADDIKKRFLKKNDFVLEIGSNDGVMLQFFKKSYKILGVDPSTNVVIRALKRGIATLPEFFTKKLSKQISKEWGKAKVIYGNNCIAHLNDLKYFLLHFRFLIAGQLFWDSDFDSK
;
A
#
# COMPACT_ATOMS: atom_id res chain seq x y z
N VAL A 1 -20.36 11.76 -13.60
CA VAL A 1 -19.81 13.08 -13.99
C VAL A 1 -18.56 12.85 -14.80
N ASN A 2 -18.47 13.49 -15.98
CA ASN A 2 -17.26 13.47 -16.81
C ASN A 2 -16.47 14.75 -16.55
N LEU A 3 -15.27 14.61 -16.03
CA LEU A 3 -14.37 15.73 -15.72
C LEU A 3 -13.32 15.96 -16.83
N GLY A 4 -13.43 15.23 -17.97
CA GLY A 4 -12.50 15.36 -19.08
C GLY A 4 -11.27 14.45 -18.97
N LYS A 5 -10.18 14.87 -19.63
CA LYS A 5 -8.90 14.15 -19.60
C LYS A 5 -7.84 14.95 -18.83
N HIS A 6 -7.14 14.30 -17.91
CA HIS A 6 -6.15 14.92 -17.04
C HIS A 6 -4.84 14.10 -17.03
N PRO A 7 -3.69 14.74 -16.77
CA PRO A 7 -2.47 14.00 -16.45
C PRO A 7 -2.63 13.24 -15.12
N LEU A 8 -1.74 12.28 -14.87
CA LEU A 8 -1.69 11.62 -13.57
C LEU A 8 -1.30 12.61 -12.47
N VAL A 9 -1.97 12.49 -11.32
CA VAL A 9 -1.61 13.27 -10.12
C VAL A 9 -0.16 12.95 -9.70
N ASN A 10 0.56 13.94 -9.22
CA ASN A 10 1.97 13.84 -8.81
C ASN A 10 2.96 13.43 -9.92
N SER A 11 2.54 13.36 -11.18
CA SER A 11 3.44 13.19 -12.32
C SER A 11 4.10 14.50 -12.69
N LEU A 12 5.08 14.95 -11.88
CA LEU A 12 5.76 16.23 -12.08
C LEU A 12 6.70 16.16 -13.30
N ILE A 13 6.67 17.21 -14.12
CA ILE A 13 7.47 17.31 -15.33
C ILE A 13 8.83 17.94 -15.00
N SER A 14 9.91 17.25 -15.33
CA SER A 14 11.26 17.83 -15.21
C SER A 14 11.49 18.94 -16.25
N LYS A 15 12.37 19.91 -15.95
CA LYS A 15 12.71 21.03 -16.86
C LYS A 15 13.03 20.58 -18.29
N LYS A 16 13.75 19.46 -18.46
CA LYS A 16 14.11 18.90 -19.78
C LYS A 16 12.91 18.36 -20.58
N ASN A 17 11.79 18.10 -19.91
CA ASN A 17 10.59 17.49 -20.49
C ASN A 17 9.44 18.50 -20.69
N LEU A 18 9.60 19.77 -20.34
CA LEU A 18 8.55 20.82 -20.43
C LEU A 18 7.91 20.95 -21.82
N LYS A 19 8.63 20.59 -22.87
CA LYS A 19 8.13 20.63 -24.26
C LYS A 19 7.43 19.32 -24.70
N LYS A 20 7.46 18.26 -23.87
CA LYS A 20 6.77 17.01 -24.17
C LYS A 20 5.31 17.11 -23.75
N LYS A 21 4.43 16.53 -24.56
CA LYS A 21 3.01 16.38 -24.19
C LYS A 21 2.88 15.34 -23.10
N ASP A 22 2.13 15.66 -22.04
CA ASP A 22 1.78 14.72 -21.02
C ASP A 22 0.76 13.70 -21.52
N PRO A 23 0.86 12.43 -21.11
CA PRO A 23 -0.22 11.47 -21.29
C PRO A 23 -1.45 11.94 -20.49
N LEU A 24 -2.60 11.95 -21.15
CA LEU A 24 -3.87 12.35 -20.56
C LEU A 24 -4.79 11.13 -20.41
N PHE A 25 -5.37 10.97 -19.24
CA PHE A 25 -6.27 9.89 -18.88
C PHE A 25 -7.69 10.42 -18.64
N PRO A 26 -8.74 9.68 -19.05
CA PRO A 26 -10.11 10.09 -18.77
C PRO A 26 -10.38 10.06 -17.26
N LEU A 27 -11.14 11.05 -16.79
CA LEU A 27 -11.54 11.16 -15.38
C LEU A 27 -13.07 11.20 -15.30
N HIS A 28 -13.69 10.03 -15.22
CA HIS A 28 -15.13 9.88 -15.07
C HIS A 28 -15.47 9.35 -13.68
N VAL A 29 -16.31 10.07 -12.97
CA VAL A 29 -16.86 9.67 -11.68
C VAL A 29 -18.25 9.08 -11.86
N LYS A 30 -18.47 7.87 -11.35
CA LYS A 30 -19.76 7.16 -11.36
C LYS A 30 -20.20 6.81 -9.95
N GLN A 31 -21.54 6.78 -9.75
CA GLN A 31 -22.14 6.27 -8.53
C GLN A 31 -22.89 4.98 -8.84
N CYS A 32 -22.66 3.93 -8.06
CA CYS A 32 -23.42 2.69 -8.17
C CYS A 32 -24.90 2.96 -7.83
N LYS A 33 -25.83 2.52 -8.69
CA LYS A 33 -27.27 2.70 -8.45
C LYS A 33 -27.77 1.87 -7.26
N SER A 34 -27.14 0.72 -7.00
CA SER A 34 -27.52 -0.19 -5.92
C SER A 34 -26.92 0.25 -4.56
N CYS A 35 -25.61 0.19 -4.39
CA CYS A 35 -24.96 0.43 -3.11
C CYS A 35 -24.49 1.88 -2.89
N LYS A 36 -24.71 2.78 -3.86
CA LYS A 36 -24.33 4.21 -3.82
C LYS A 36 -22.83 4.49 -3.76
N LEU A 37 -21.97 3.48 -3.84
CA LEU A 37 -20.52 3.66 -3.92
C LEU A 37 -20.17 4.62 -5.06
N VAL A 38 -19.34 5.60 -4.76
CA VAL A 38 -18.76 6.53 -5.75
C VAL A 38 -17.38 6.03 -6.12
N GLN A 39 -17.11 5.90 -7.43
CA GLN A 39 -15.86 5.36 -7.93
C GLN A 39 -15.50 5.94 -9.30
N LEU A 40 -14.25 5.79 -9.71
CA LEU A 40 -13.82 6.08 -11.08
C LEU A 40 -14.36 5.00 -12.03
N ALA A 41 -14.72 5.42 -13.24
CA ALA A 41 -15.23 4.52 -14.27
C ALA A 41 -14.11 3.82 -15.04
N GLU A 42 -12.99 4.48 -15.19
CA GLU A 42 -11.82 4.00 -15.88
C GLU A 42 -10.77 3.54 -14.89
N VAL A 43 -10.10 2.47 -15.26
CA VAL A 43 -8.97 1.92 -14.50
C VAL A 43 -7.70 2.23 -15.28
N ILE A 44 -6.77 2.92 -14.64
CA ILE A 44 -5.44 3.17 -15.18
C ILE A 44 -4.54 1.99 -14.78
N ASP A 45 -3.69 1.53 -15.71
CA ASP A 45 -2.72 0.48 -15.40
C ASP A 45 -1.85 0.92 -14.21
N ALA A 46 -1.78 0.08 -13.19
CA ALA A 46 -1.02 0.35 -11.97
C ALA A 46 0.48 0.57 -12.26
N ASN A 47 1.02 -0.02 -13.33
CA ASN A 47 2.40 0.25 -13.74
C ASN A 47 2.63 1.70 -14.16
N GLU A 48 1.62 2.35 -14.78
CA GLU A 48 1.72 3.77 -15.14
C GLU A 48 1.91 4.65 -13.89
N ILE A 49 1.22 4.30 -12.79
CA ILE A 49 1.20 5.08 -11.56
C ILE A 49 2.41 4.78 -10.68
N TYR A 50 2.78 3.49 -10.53
CA TYR A 50 3.71 3.05 -9.48
C TYR A 50 5.08 2.60 -9.99
N LYS A 51 5.23 2.29 -11.29
CA LYS A 51 6.48 1.77 -11.87
C LYS A 51 7.15 2.71 -12.86
N LYS A 52 6.35 3.38 -13.72
CA LYS A 52 6.89 4.20 -14.82
C LYS A 52 7.29 5.61 -14.41
N ILE A 53 6.74 6.12 -13.32
CA ILE A 53 7.05 7.44 -12.77
C ILE A 53 7.66 7.32 -11.38
N GLU A 54 8.39 8.34 -10.94
CA GLU A 54 8.81 8.46 -9.56
C GLU A 54 7.58 8.75 -8.69
N TYR A 55 7.31 7.86 -7.74
CA TYR A 55 6.16 8.01 -6.84
C TYR A 55 6.51 8.99 -5.71
N LEU A 56 5.85 10.15 -5.70
CA LEU A 56 6.26 11.28 -4.87
C LEU A 56 5.59 11.35 -3.49
N TYR A 57 4.67 10.43 -3.19
CA TYR A 57 4.05 10.37 -1.88
C TYR A 57 4.88 9.50 -0.94
N PHE A 58 5.48 10.12 0.08
CA PHE A 58 6.16 9.42 1.16
C PHE A 58 5.36 9.60 2.45
N SER A 59 4.91 8.49 3.02
CA SER A 59 4.10 8.51 4.24
C SER A 59 4.84 9.16 5.41
N SER A 60 6.16 9.01 5.48
CA SER A 60 6.96 9.62 6.54
C SER A 60 7.08 11.15 6.46
N ASP A 61 6.79 11.75 5.31
CA ASP A 61 6.84 13.20 5.13
C ASP A 61 5.50 13.87 5.54
N MET A 62 4.47 13.07 5.84
CA MET A 62 3.17 13.57 6.26
C MET A 62 3.16 13.96 7.74
N PRO A 63 2.77 15.21 8.07
CA PRO A 63 2.73 15.68 9.47
C PRO A 63 1.85 14.78 10.35
N ASN A 64 2.34 14.39 11.52
CA ASN A 64 1.67 13.59 12.53
C ASN A 64 1.26 12.17 12.12
N LEU A 65 1.52 11.73 10.90
CA LEU A 65 1.19 10.36 10.47
C LEU A 65 2.02 9.31 11.24
N ASP A 66 3.24 9.63 11.60
CA ASP A 66 4.09 8.79 12.45
C ASP A 66 3.50 8.55 13.83
N LYS A 67 2.92 9.58 14.46
CA LYS A 67 2.23 9.47 15.75
C LYS A 67 1.00 8.58 15.66
N TYR A 68 0.18 8.78 14.62
CA TYR A 68 -0.98 7.95 14.35
C TYR A 68 -0.57 6.48 14.15
N PHE A 69 0.41 6.21 13.30
CA PHE A 69 0.88 4.85 13.04
C PHE A 69 1.52 4.22 14.28
N LYS A 70 2.15 5.01 15.15
CA LYS A 70 2.65 4.49 16.42
C LYS A 70 1.51 3.97 17.30
N LEU A 71 0.44 4.74 17.47
CA LEU A 71 -0.73 4.32 18.27
C LEU A 71 -1.38 3.07 17.66
N TYR A 72 -1.54 3.04 16.34
CA TYR A 72 -2.09 1.90 15.63
C TYR A 72 -1.22 0.64 15.79
N ALA A 73 0.10 0.77 15.62
CA ALA A 73 1.03 -0.33 15.83
C ALA A 73 1.01 -0.84 17.28
N ASP A 74 0.91 0.06 18.28
CA ASP A 74 0.86 -0.32 19.69
C ASP A 74 -0.43 -1.08 20.03
N ASP A 75 -1.59 -0.70 19.45
CA ASP A 75 -2.85 -1.44 19.59
C ASP A 75 -2.75 -2.85 18.96
N ILE A 76 -2.22 -2.97 17.73
CA ILE A 76 -2.00 -4.26 17.07
C ILE A 76 -1.10 -5.17 17.92
N LYS A 77 0.00 -4.66 18.42
CA LYS A 77 0.93 -5.41 19.27
C LYS A 77 0.23 -5.96 20.51
N LYS A 78 -0.51 -5.09 21.22
CA LYS A 78 -1.21 -5.44 22.45
C LYS A 78 -2.26 -6.52 22.25
N ARG A 79 -2.99 -6.45 21.14
CA ARG A 79 -4.17 -7.31 20.89
C ARG A 79 -3.82 -8.63 20.21
N PHE A 80 -2.83 -8.67 19.34
CA PHE A 80 -2.70 -9.77 18.38
C PHE A 80 -1.31 -10.39 18.30
N LEU A 81 -0.27 -9.75 18.81
CA LEU A 81 1.12 -10.18 18.57
C LEU A 81 1.81 -10.71 19.82
N LYS A 82 2.60 -11.76 19.61
CA LYS A 82 3.61 -12.27 20.55
C LYS A 82 5.00 -11.99 19.97
N LYS A 83 6.02 -11.97 20.84
CA LYS A 83 7.42 -11.77 20.41
C LYS A 83 7.79 -12.72 19.26
N ASN A 84 8.48 -12.20 18.25
CA ASN A 84 8.92 -12.89 17.03
C ASN A 84 7.80 -13.26 16.03
N ASP A 85 6.55 -12.90 16.26
CA ASP A 85 5.51 -13.06 15.24
C ASP A 85 5.87 -12.30 13.97
N PHE A 86 5.41 -12.81 12.83
CA PHE A 86 5.61 -12.17 11.53
C PHE A 86 4.48 -11.19 11.21
N VAL A 87 4.87 -9.96 10.87
CA VAL A 87 4.01 -8.85 10.48
C VAL A 87 4.32 -8.45 9.03
N LEU A 88 3.29 -8.40 8.19
CA LEU A 88 3.39 -8.02 6.79
C LEU A 88 2.55 -6.77 6.52
N GLU A 89 3.14 -5.77 5.86
CA GLU A 89 2.42 -4.60 5.36
C GLU A 89 2.36 -4.60 3.83
N ILE A 90 1.14 -4.45 3.28
CA ILE A 90 0.90 -4.29 1.85
C ILE A 90 0.70 -2.81 1.54
N GLY A 91 1.36 -2.29 0.50
CA GLY A 91 1.43 -0.86 0.24
C GLY A 91 2.23 -0.14 1.33
N SER A 92 3.34 -0.76 1.76
CA SER A 92 4.10 -0.31 2.94
C SER A 92 4.80 1.04 2.77
N ASN A 93 4.77 1.60 1.56
CA ASN A 93 5.43 2.85 1.25
C ASN A 93 6.89 2.85 1.77
N ASP A 94 7.34 3.89 2.43
CA ASP A 94 8.69 4.01 2.97
C ASP A 94 8.87 3.39 4.38
N GLY A 95 7.94 2.50 4.79
CA GLY A 95 8.03 1.69 5.99
C GLY A 95 7.78 2.45 7.29
N VAL A 96 7.09 3.59 7.23
CA VAL A 96 6.86 4.46 8.41
C VAL A 96 6.08 3.76 9.53
N MET A 97 5.16 2.85 9.21
CA MET A 97 4.45 2.08 10.24
C MET A 97 5.24 0.84 10.67
N LEU A 98 5.88 0.12 9.74
CA LEU A 98 6.68 -1.07 10.06
C LEU A 98 7.84 -0.80 11.02
N GLN A 99 8.38 0.43 11.05
CA GLN A 99 9.45 0.79 11.98
C GLN A 99 9.09 0.53 13.45
N PHE A 100 7.80 0.61 13.80
CA PHE A 100 7.33 0.40 15.18
C PHE A 100 7.29 -1.08 15.58
N PHE A 101 7.42 -2.01 14.63
CA PHE A 101 7.46 -3.45 14.88
C PHE A 101 8.89 -4.03 14.86
N LYS A 102 9.87 -3.39 14.18
CA LYS A 102 11.15 -3.98 13.83
C LYS A 102 12.02 -4.51 14.98
N LYS A 103 11.83 -4.00 16.21
CA LYS A 103 12.64 -4.42 17.37
C LYS A 103 12.27 -5.78 17.93
N SER A 104 11.02 -6.21 17.79
CA SER A 104 10.46 -7.37 18.50
C SER A 104 9.74 -8.37 17.61
N TYR A 105 9.59 -8.04 16.33
CA TYR A 105 8.82 -8.83 15.38
C TYR A 105 9.60 -9.03 14.09
N LYS A 106 9.31 -10.14 13.40
CA LYS A 106 9.74 -10.33 12.02
C LYS A 106 8.86 -9.45 11.14
N ILE A 107 9.45 -8.60 10.30
CA ILE A 107 8.69 -7.62 9.51
C ILE A 107 9.05 -7.70 8.04
N LEU A 108 8.06 -7.48 7.18
CA LEU A 108 8.23 -7.34 5.73
C LEU A 108 7.23 -6.34 5.19
N GLY A 109 7.70 -5.43 4.33
CA GLY A 109 6.89 -4.56 3.51
C GLY A 109 6.78 -5.08 2.07
N VAL A 110 5.70 -4.74 1.39
CA VAL A 110 5.54 -4.93 -0.05
C VAL A 110 5.01 -3.63 -0.62
N ASP A 111 5.74 -3.02 -1.56
CA ASP A 111 5.32 -1.80 -2.25
C ASP A 111 5.84 -1.81 -3.69
N PRO A 112 5.02 -1.53 -4.71
CA PRO A 112 5.47 -1.58 -6.09
C PRO A 112 6.46 -0.47 -6.47
N SER A 113 6.49 0.65 -5.75
CA SER A 113 7.26 1.84 -6.14
C SER A 113 8.70 1.77 -5.66
N THR A 114 9.64 1.60 -6.59
CA THR A 114 11.04 1.36 -6.28
C THR A 114 11.69 2.46 -5.43
N ASN A 115 11.38 3.72 -5.69
CA ASN A 115 11.97 4.85 -4.96
C ASN A 115 11.56 4.89 -3.48
N VAL A 116 10.30 4.56 -3.16
CA VAL A 116 9.86 4.47 -1.75
C VAL A 116 10.45 3.25 -1.05
N VAL A 117 10.55 2.11 -1.76
CA VAL A 117 11.23 0.91 -1.24
C VAL A 117 12.69 1.19 -0.90
N ILE A 118 13.43 1.91 -1.75
CA ILE A 118 14.80 2.33 -1.44
C ILE A 118 14.85 3.14 -0.13
N ARG A 119 13.86 4.02 0.10
CA ARG A 119 13.78 4.80 1.35
C ARG A 119 13.49 3.90 2.57
N ALA A 120 12.59 2.91 2.42
CA ALA A 120 12.31 1.92 3.46
C ALA A 120 13.55 1.10 3.82
N LEU A 121 14.28 0.61 2.82
CA LEU A 121 15.53 -0.14 3.02
C LEU A 121 16.60 0.68 3.74
N LYS A 122 16.76 1.97 3.41
CA LYS A 122 17.66 2.89 4.13
C LYS A 122 17.30 3.07 5.61
N ARG A 123 16.02 2.87 5.96
CA ARG A 123 15.53 2.87 7.36
C ARG A 123 15.69 1.51 8.06
N GLY A 124 16.25 0.51 7.36
CA GLY A 124 16.37 -0.85 7.86
C GLY A 124 15.03 -1.59 7.91
N ILE A 125 14.11 -1.27 7.03
CA ILE A 125 12.82 -1.96 6.86
C ILE A 125 12.91 -2.83 5.61
N ALA A 126 12.93 -4.15 5.78
CA ALA A 126 12.88 -5.09 4.67
C ALA A 126 11.60 -4.88 3.86
N THR A 127 11.74 -4.58 2.56
CA THR A 127 10.61 -4.29 1.68
C THR A 127 10.89 -4.83 0.28
N LEU A 128 9.89 -5.47 -0.34
CA LEU A 128 9.95 -6.01 -1.70
C LEU A 128 9.34 -5.00 -2.70
N PRO A 129 10.05 -4.66 -3.80
CA PRO A 129 9.59 -3.70 -4.82
C PRO A 129 8.62 -4.33 -5.82
N GLU A 130 7.53 -4.92 -5.33
CA GLU A 130 6.61 -5.77 -6.10
C GLU A 130 5.14 -5.39 -5.85
N PHE A 131 4.28 -5.65 -6.85
CA PHE A 131 2.85 -5.72 -6.60
C PHE A 131 2.52 -6.99 -5.80
N PHE A 132 1.63 -6.87 -4.82
CA PHE A 132 1.18 -8.02 -4.05
C PHE A 132 0.28 -8.91 -4.92
N THR A 133 0.80 -10.07 -5.29
CA THR A 133 0.15 -11.05 -6.17
C THR A 133 0.06 -12.42 -5.50
N LYS A 134 -0.75 -13.33 -6.05
CA LYS A 134 -0.81 -14.74 -5.60
C LYS A 134 0.57 -15.42 -5.65
N LYS A 135 1.37 -15.14 -6.69
CA LYS A 135 2.73 -15.68 -6.81
C LYS A 135 3.59 -15.20 -5.65
N LEU A 136 3.62 -13.88 -5.41
CA LEU A 136 4.40 -13.28 -4.34
C LEU A 136 3.93 -13.75 -2.96
N SER A 137 2.62 -13.86 -2.73
CA SER A 137 2.06 -14.35 -1.47
C SER A 137 2.54 -15.77 -1.14
N LYS A 138 2.58 -16.68 -2.13
CA LYS A 138 3.13 -18.02 -1.95
C LYS A 138 4.64 -18.02 -1.70
N GLN A 139 5.38 -17.16 -2.40
CA GLN A 139 6.82 -17.01 -2.19
C GLN A 139 7.12 -16.52 -0.77
N ILE A 140 6.46 -15.45 -0.32
CA ILE A 140 6.61 -14.93 1.05
C ILE A 140 6.28 -16.01 2.07
N SER A 141 5.18 -16.76 1.87
CA SER A 141 4.80 -17.85 2.78
C SER A 141 5.88 -18.93 2.87
N LYS A 142 6.56 -19.26 1.76
CA LYS A 142 7.65 -20.25 1.73
C LYS A 142 8.92 -19.73 2.42
N GLU A 143 9.30 -18.48 2.19
CA GLU A 143 10.57 -17.91 2.65
C GLU A 143 10.49 -17.31 4.07
N TRP A 144 9.36 -16.71 4.39
CA TRP A 144 9.14 -15.96 5.63
C TRP A 144 8.20 -16.66 6.62
N GLY A 145 7.45 -17.66 6.16
CA GLY A 145 6.39 -18.29 6.92
C GLY A 145 5.07 -17.53 6.81
N LYS A 146 4.07 -17.97 7.58
CA LYS A 146 2.77 -17.32 7.62
C LYS A 146 2.78 -16.11 8.54
N ALA A 147 2.22 -15.01 8.08
CA ALA A 147 2.09 -13.79 8.87
C ALA A 147 1.01 -13.94 9.95
N LYS A 148 1.31 -13.51 11.17
CA LYS A 148 0.34 -13.41 12.26
C LYS A 148 -0.59 -12.23 12.06
N VAL A 149 -0.05 -11.13 11.53
CA VAL A 149 -0.81 -9.95 11.14
C VAL A 149 -0.40 -9.53 9.73
N ILE A 150 -1.41 -9.26 8.91
CA ILE A 150 -1.25 -8.58 7.62
C ILE A 150 -2.12 -7.33 7.67
N TYR A 151 -1.56 -6.20 7.28
CA TYR A 151 -2.33 -4.97 7.19
C TYR A 151 -1.95 -4.16 5.93
N GLY A 152 -2.82 -3.23 5.56
CA GLY A 152 -2.60 -2.30 4.47
C GLY A 152 -3.31 -0.98 4.74
N ASN A 153 -2.56 0.11 4.73
CA ASN A 153 -3.09 1.44 4.95
C ASN A 153 -3.19 2.19 3.63
N ASN A 154 -4.36 2.78 3.33
CA ASN A 154 -4.60 3.58 2.14
C ASN A 154 -4.22 2.86 0.82
N CYS A 155 -4.38 1.55 0.74
CA CYS A 155 -4.04 0.77 -0.46
C CYS A 155 -5.23 0.07 -1.12
N ILE A 156 -6.27 -0.32 -0.36
CA ILE A 156 -7.43 -1.07 -0.89
C ILE A 156 -8.20 -0.28 -1.94
N ALA A 157 -8.39 1.02 -1.74
CA ALA A 157 -9.12 1.90 -2.66
C ALA A 157 -8.46 1.97 -4.06
N HIS A 158 -7.22 1.55 -4.19
CA HIS A 158 -6.45 1.54 -5.45
C HIS A 158 -6.42 0.18 -6.15
N LEU A 159 -7.15 -0.82 -5.63
CA LEU A 159 -7.18 -2.16 -6.18
C LEU A 159 -8.30 -2.31 -7.22
N ASN A 160 -7.95 -2.86 -8.38
CA ASN A 160 -8.91 -3.06 -9.47
C ASN A 160 -9.85 -4.25 -9.22
N ASP A 161 -9.37 -5.29 -8.55
CA ASP A 161 -10.12 -6.51 -8.22
C ASP A 161 -9.87 -6.89 -6.75
N LEU A 162 -10.71 -6.35 -5.88
CA LEU A 162 -10.64 -6.60 -4.44
C LEU A 162 -10.88 -8.08 -4.10
N LYS A 163 -11.82 -8.75 -4.78
CA LYS A 163 -12.13 -10.16 -4.54
C LYS A 163 -10.92 -11.05 -4.85
N TYR A 164 -10.31 -10.84 -6.00
CA TYR A 164 -9.11 -11.58 -6.39
C TYR A 164 -7.94 -11.30 -5.45
N PHE A 165 -7.75 -10.05 -5.05
CA PHE A 165 -6.73 -9.64 -4.11
C PHE A 165 -6.88 -10.34 -2.75
N LEU A 166 -8.10 -10.39 -2.18
CA LEU A 166 -8.36 -11.05 -0.90
C LEU A 166 -8.04 -12.56 -0.92
N LEU A 167 -8.22 -13.23 -2.05
CA LEU A 167 -7.87 -14.64 -2.19
C LEU A 167 -6.36 -14.92 -2.03
N HIS A 168 -5.50 -13.93 -2.21
CA HIS A 168 -4.06 -14.11 -2.06
C HIS A 168 -3.63 -14.34 -0.62
N PHE A 169 -4.37 -13.81 0.36
CA PHE A 169 -4.04 -13.92 1.77
C PHE A 169 -4.19 -15.33 2.34
N ARG A 170 -5.07 -16.15 1.79
CA ARG A 170 -5.31 -17.51 2.30
C ARG A 170 -4.05 -18.38 2.39
N PHE A 171 -3.03 -18.09 1.59
CA PHE A 171 -1.76 -18.81 1.60
C PHE A 171 -0.78 -18.28 2.63
N LEU A 172 -0.96 -17.07 3.09
CA LEU A 172 0.04 -16.31 3.83
C LEU A 172 -0.39 -15.99 5.27
N ILE A 173 -1.69 -15.89 5.53
CA ILE A 173 -2.20 -15.50 6.85
C ILE A 173 -2.31 -16.69 7.80
N ALA A 174 -1.90 -16.48 9.06
CA ALA A 174 -2.14 -17.39 10.18
C ALA A 174 -2.90 -16.75 11.35
N GLY A 175 -3.32 -15.48 11.21
CA GLY A 175 -3.95 -14.68 12.25
C GLY A 175 -4.92 -13.65 11.70
N GLN A 176 -4.61 -12.37 11.89
CA GLN A 176 -5.50 -11.24 11.62
C GLN A 176 -5.14 -10.49 10.35
N LEU A 177 -6.16 -9.95 9.69
CA LEU A 177 -6.08 -9.10 8.51
C LEU A 177 -6.75 -7.76 8.83
N PHE A 178 -6.05 -6.65 8.62
CA PHE A 178 -6.52 -5.29 8.90
C PHE A 178 -6.40 -4.40 7.68
N TRP A 179 -7.38 -3.47 7.57
CA TRP A 179 -7.42 -2.44 6.54
C TRP A 179 -7.69 -1.08 7.15
N ASP A 180 -7.63 -0.04 6.34
CA ASP A 180 -7.75 1.38 6.73
C ASP A 180 -8.95 1.70 7.65
N SER A 181 -10.06 0.96 7.52
CA SER A 181 -11.29 1.20 8.28
C SER A 181 -11.36 0.47 9.63
N ASP A 182 -10.39 -0.40 9.93
CA ASP A 182 -10.45 -1.25 11.13
C ASP A 182 -9.96 -0.55 12.40
N PHE A 183 -9.39 0.65 12.25
CA PHE A 183 -8.93 1.46 13.36
C PHE A 183 -9.91 2.60 13.62
N ASP A 184 -11.02 2.28 14.30
CA ASP A 184 -11.86 3.29 14.92
C ASP A 184 -11.18 3.80 16.20
N SER A 185 -10.85 5.07 16.20
CA SER A 185 -10.49 5.80 17.42
C SER A 185 -11.73 5.85 18.33
N LYS A 186 -11.85 4.87 19.22
CA LYS A 186 -12.73 5.00 20.39
C LYS A 186 -12.12 5.99 21.37
#